data_2372d5421f597ef3358fefddef09132b
#
_entry.id   2372d5421f597ef3358fefddef09132b
#
_cell.length_a   1.000
_cell.length_b   1.000
_cell.length_c   1.000
_cell.angle_alpha   90.00
_cell.angle_beta   90.00
_cell.angle_gamma   90.00
#
_symmetry.space_group_name_H-M   'P 1'
#
loop_
_entity.id
_entity.type
_entity.pdbx_description
1 polymer ?
#
loop_
_entity_poly.entity_id
_entity_poly.type
_entity_poly.pdbx_seq_one_letter_code
_entity_poly.pdbx_strand_id
1 'polypeptide(L)'
;MKCPVDLASVDLFGAGAQEHWYEMYEILHRDAPVLRIPGGGLKPGTDAFVLTKHADINTVVKDPDRFIVMGQRRVNDWANDGLSGEDVYTTSRNLMTASMVTLRPTQELYIKHRKELTDPWVGTGASRHREMIARLANELIDEWINDDSVEFISQFARPLPQRVFATILGFPFVDIPQLAEWGDAVVTPFVH
;
A
#
# COMPACT_ATOMS: atom_id res chain seq x y z
N MET A 1 3.54 19.54 -13.23
CA MET A 1 3.42 20.53 -12.12
C MET A 1 4.66 21.41 -12.12
N LYS A 2 4.60 22.67 -11.62
CA LYS A 2 5.81 23.47 -11.37
C LYS A 2 6.45 23.03 -10.06
N CYS A 3 7.78 23.11 -9.96
CA CYS A 3 8.49 22.84 -8.72
C CYS A 3 7.96 23.75 -7.59
N PRO A 4 7.54 23.20 -6.44
CA PRO A 4 7.02 23.99 -5.33
C PRO A 4 8.14 24.83 -4.70
N VAL A 5 7.79 26.05 -4.31
CA VAL A 5 8.75 27.00 -3.72
C VAL A 5 8.37 27.41 -2.29
N ASP A 6 7.10 27.24 -1.93
CA ASP A 6 6.53 27.58 -0.63
C ASP A 6 5.35 26.66 -0.28
N LEU A 7 4.80 26.82 0.93
CA LEU A 7 3.70 25.98 1.41
C LEU A 7 2.42 26.13 0.56
N ALA A 8 2.17 27.31 -0.02
CA ALA A 8 0.99 27.53 -0.83
C ALA A 8 1.03 26.81 -2.19
N SER A 9 2.24 26.44 -2.63
CA SER A 9 2.49 25.69 -3.86
C SER A 9 2.56 24.17 -3.65
N VAL A 10 2.44 23.68 -2.41
CA VAL A 10 2.45 22.25 -2.11
C VAL A 10 1.10 21.62 -2.45
N ASP A 11 1.10 20.67 -3.38
CA ASP A 11 -0.06 19.85 -3.73
C ASP A 11 0.37 18.39 -3.85
N LEU A 12 0.21 17.62 -2.76
CA LEU A 12 0.64 16.23 -2.68
C LEU A 12 -0.22 15.26 -3.50
N PHE A 13 -1.40 15.69 -3.93
CA PHE A 13 -2.39 14.81 -4.58
C PHE A 13 -2.73 15.27 -6.00
N GLY A 14 -2.17 16.36 -6.46
CA GLY A 14 -2.39 16.90 -7.79
C GLY A 14 -1.63 16.13 -8.88
N ALA A 15 -2.04 16.34 -10.11
CA ALA A 15 -1.37 15.75 -11.26
C ALA A 15 0.11 16.17 -11.34
N GLY A 16 1.02 15.23 -11.44
CA GLY A 16 2.46 15.44 -11.45
C GLY A 16 3.10 15.69 -10.08
N ALA A 17 2.38 15.47 -8.97
CA ALA A 17 2.93 15.57 -7.62
C ALA A 17 4.15 14.66 -7.43
N GLN A 18 4.16 13.49 -8.06
CA GLN A 18 5.23 12.50 -7.95
C GLN A 18 6.59 13.00 -8.43
N GLU A 19 6.61 13.99 -9.33
CA GLU A 19 7.85 14.58 -9.85
C GLU A 19 8.56 15.50 -8.84
N HIS A 20 7.86 15.91 -7.78
CA HIS A 20 8.32 16.92 -6.83
C HIS A 20 8.09 16.55 -5.36
N TRP A 21 7.97 15.28 -5.03
CA TRP A 21 7.72 14.85 -3.64
C TRP A 21 8.78 15.29 -2.66
N TYR A 22 10.05 15.19 -3.05
CA TYR A 22 11.15 15.51 -2.14
C TYR A 22 11.17 17.01 -1.80
N GLU A 23 10.98 17.87 -2.77
CA GLU A 23 10.91 19.31 -2.59
C GLU A 23 9.69 19.70 -1.72
N MET A 24 8.54 19.06 -1.96
CA MET A 24 7.35 19.25 -1.14
C MET A 24 7.56 18.80 0.31
N TYR A 25 8.22 17.69 0.54
CA TYR A 25 8.51 17.22 1.91
C TYR A 25 9.45 18.14 2.66
N GLU A 26 10.45 18.73 2.01
CA GLU A 26 11.33 19.71 2.65
C GLU A 26 10.55 20.94 3.14
N ILE A 27 9.64 21.44 2.30
CA ILE A 27 8.75 22.58 2.66
C ILE A 27 7.85 22.18 3.83
N LEU A 28 7.20 21.03 3.76
CA LEU A 28 6.31 20.55 4.82
C LEU A 28 7.04 20.31 6.14
N HIS A 29 8.23 19.73 6.10
CA HIS A 29 9.05 19.51 7.30
C HIS A 29 9.41 20.80 8.00
N ARG A 30 9.64 21.87 7.23
CA ARG A 30 10.03 23.19 7.74
C ARG A 30 8.82 23.99 8.22
N ASP A 31 7.78 24.08 7.39
CA ASP A 31 6.72 25.09 7.53
C ASP A 31 5.39 24.52 8.06
N ALA A 32 5.08 23.26 7.76
CA ALA A 32 3.83 22.62 8.17
C ALA A 32 4.01 21.09 8.39
N PRO A 33 4.74 20.65 9.42
CA PRO A 33 4.98 19.23 9.67
C PRO A 33 3.69 18.43 9.93
N VAL A 34 2.63 19.11 10.34
CA VAL A 34 1.25 18.60 10.39
C VAL A 34 0.41 19.53 9.50
N LEU A 35 0.24 19.13 8.25
CA LEU A 35 -0.57 19.91 7.29
C LEU A 35 -2.05 19.54 7.44
N ARG A 36 -2.89 20.55 7.74
CA ARG A 36 -4.35 20.40 7.70
C ARG A 36 -4.87 20.69 6.31
N ILE A 37 -5.71 19.82 5.79
CA ILE A 37 -6.42 19.98 4.52
C ILE A 37 -7.91 20.13 4.83
N PRO A 38 -8.43 21.37 4.84
CA PRO A 38 -9.84 21.62 5.15
C PRO A 38 -10.77 20.91 4.18
N GLY A 39 -11.77 20.20 4.70
CA GLY A 39 -12.73 19.45 3.89
C GLY A 39 -12.16 18.21 3.18
N GLY A 40 -10.87 17.89 3.36
CA GLY A 40 -10.21 16.74 2.71
C GLY A 40 -10.41 15.41 3.44
N GLY A 41 -11.22 15.38 4.51
CA GLY A 41 -11.50 14.15 5.24
C GLY A 41 -12.46 13.22 4.51
N LEU A 42 -12.51 11.96 4.96
CA LEU A 42 -13.37 10.93 4.36
C LEU A 42 -14.87 11.21 4.52
N LYS A 43 -15.26 11.93 5.56
CA LYS A 43 -16.65 12.35 5.77
C LYS A 43 -16.83 13.78 5.28
N PRO A 44 -17.96 14.10 4.63
CA PRO A 44 -18.28 15.48 4.30
C PRO A 44 -18.15 16.39 5.52
N GLY A 45 -17.50 17.54 5.35
CA GLY A 45 -17.29 18.52 6.41
C GLY A 45 -16.20 18.17 7.43
N THR A 46 -15.44 17.11 7.22
CA THR A 46 -14.26 16.79 8.04
C THR A 46 -12.96 17.14 7.32
N ASP A 47 -11.90 17.36 8.08
CA ASP A 47 -10.60 17.69 7.56
C ASP A 47 -9.70 16.44 7.44
N ALA A 48 -8.79 16.46 6.49
CA ALA A 48 -7.66 15.54 6.47
C ALA A 48 -6.41 16.20 7.07
N PHE A 49 -5.48 15.37 7.52
CA PHE A 49 -4.18 15.80 8.04
C PHE A 49 -3.08 14.96 7.42
N VAL A 50 -2.01 15.61 6.97
CA VAL A 50 -0.80 14.97 6.47
C VAL A 50 0.30 15.17 7.50
N LEU A 51 0.87 14.05 7.97
CA LEU A 51 1.99 14.04 8.91
C LEU A 51 3.26 13.74 8.13
N THR A 52 4.31 14.51 8.34
CA THR A 52 5.57 14.32 7.61
C THR A 52 6.75 13.98 8.53
N LYS A 53 6.72 14.34 9.81
CA LYS A 53 7.79 14.02 10.75
C LYS A 53 7.62 12.63 11.34
N HIS A 54 8.71 11.89 11.39
CA HIS A 54 8.75 10.53 11.97
C HIS A 54 8.18 10.47 13.40
N ALA A 55 8.45 11.46 14.25
CA ALA A 55 7.96 11.48 15.64
C ALA A 55 6.43 11.54 15.69
N ASP A 56 5.81 12.39 14.85
CA ASP A 56 4.35 12.55 14.80
C ASP A 56 3.69 11.30 14.23
N ILE A 57 4.25 10.76 13.12
CA ILE A 57 3.79 9.51 12.51
C ILE A 57 3.86 8.37 13.52
N ASN A 58 4.99 8.25 14.25
CA ASN A 58 5.18 7.20 15.25
C ASN A 58 4.20 7.34 16.42
N THR A 59 3.84 8.56 16.82
CA THR A 59 2.83 8.82 17.85
C THR A 59 1.46 8.29 17.39
N VAL A 60 1.06 8.60 16.16
CA VAL A 60 -0.23 8.15 15.60
C VAL A 60 -0.27 6.62 15.44
N VAL A 61 0.77 6.02 14.89
CA VAL A 61 0.81 4.57 14.61
C VAL A 61 0.81 3.74 15.90
N LYS A 62 1.39 4.26 16.98
CA LYS A 62 1.48 3.55 18.27
C LYS A 62 0.27 3.75 19.19
N ASP A 63 -0.69 4.55 18.80
CA ASP A 63 -1.88 4.84 19.61
C ASP A 63 -3.18 4.42 18.89
N PRO A 64 -3.46 3.11 18.84
CA PRO A 64 -4.65 2.59 18.18
C PRO A 64 -5.97 2.94 18.90
N ASP A 65 -5.89 3.41 20.14
CA ASP A 65 -7.08 3.82 20.92
C ASP A 65 -7.63 5.18 20.43
N ARG A 66 -6.74 6.09 20.02
CA ARG A 66 -7.11 7.41 19.47
C ARG A 66 -7.13 7.43 17.95
N PHE A 67 -6.25 6.67 17.30
CA PHE A 67 -6.07 6.67 15.85
C PHE A 67 -6.34 5.28 15.29
N ILE A 68 -7.53 5.08 14.78
CA ILE A 68 -7.92 3.81 14.18
C ILE A 68 -7.53 3.77 12.70
N VAL A 69 -7.06 2.62 12.24
CA VAL A 69 -6.89 2.37 10.80
C VAL A 69 -8.26 2.33 10.16
N MET A 70 -8.42 2.98 9.01
CA MET A 70 -9.68 3.03 8.27
C MET A 70 -10.30 1.64 8.06
N GLY A 71 -9.47 0.61 7.90
CA GLY A 71 -9.87 -0.79 7.82
C GLY A 71 -10.49 -1.38 9.08
N GLN A 72 -10.46 -0.70 10.22
CA GLN A 72 -11.14 -1.14 11.45
C GLN A 72 -12.56 -0.57 11.58
N ARG A 73 -12.92 0.40 10.75
CA ARG A 73 -14.30 0.89 10.69
C ARG A 73 -15.19 -0.16 10.04
N ARG A 74 -16.29 -0.50 10.70
CA ARG A 74 -17.26 -1.44 10.15
C ARG A 74 -17.94 -0.83 8.92
N VAL A 75 -18.16 -1.64 7.89
CA VAL A 75 -18.96 -1.24 6.72
C VAL A 75 -20.32 -0.67 7.14
N ASN A 76 -20.90 -1.23 8.23
CA ASN A 76 -22.15 -0.74 8.81
C ASN A 76 -22.06 0.69 9.38
N ASP A 77 -20.88 1.13 9.83
CA ASP A 77 -20.70 2.49 10.32
C ASP A 77 -20.77 3.49 9.17
N TRP A 78 -20.33 3.09 7.97
CA TRP A 78 -20.45 3.93 6.77
C TRP A 78 -21.89 4.06 6.27
N ALA A 79 -22.67 2.98 6.33
CA ALA A 79 -24.10 3.04 6.05
C ALA A 79 -24.82 3.96 7.03
N ASN A 80 -24.45 3.93 8.31
CA ASN A 80 -24.98 4.83 9.34
C ASN A 80 -24.51 6.28 9.20
N ASP A 81 -23.38 6.52 8.52
CA ASP A 81 -22.85 7.84 8.23
C ASP A 81 -23.52 8.50 7.00
N GLY A 82 -24.54 7.87 6.40
CA GLY A 82 -25.26 8.38 5.23
C GLY A 82 -24.51 8.22 3.90
N LEU A 83 -23.42 7.44 3.88
CA LEU A 83 -22.74 7.07 2.65
C LEU A 83 -23.48 5.91 1.98
N SER A 84 -23.84 6.09 0.72
CA SER A 84 -24.45 5.01 -0.08
C SER A 84 -23.42 3.90 -0.37
N GLY A 85 -23.89 2.68 -0.65
CA GLY A 85 -23.02 1.61 -1.11
C GLY A 85 -22.29 1.97 -2.42
N GLU A 86 -22.86 2.85 -3.22
CA GLU A 86 -22.28 3.37 -4.45
C GLU A 86 -21.14 4.36 -4.18
N ASP A 87 -21.24 5.18 -3.13
CA ASP A 87 -20.15 6.06 -2.69
C ASP A 87 -18.96 5.26 -2.15
N VAL A 88 -19.22 4.13 -1.51
CA VAL A 88 -18.18 3.20 -1.05
C VAL A 88 -17.51 2.50 -2.24
N TYR A 89 -18.28 2.17 -3.28
CA TYR A 89 -17.76 1.53 -4.50
C TYR A 89 -17.05 2.50 -5.43
N THR A 90 -17.52 3.72 -5.58
CA THR A 90 -16.91 4.74 -6.43
C THR A 90 -15.59 5.25 -5.89
N THR A 91 -15.36 5.18 -4.61
CA THR A 91 -14.02 5.31 -4.03
C THR A 91 -13.36 3.93 -3.99
N SER A 92 -12.76 3.53 -5.09
CA SER A 92 -12.03 2.26 -5.25
C SER A 92 -11.01 1.96 -4.14
N ARG A 93 -10.47 3.01 -3.50
CA ARG A 93 -9.67 2.92 -2.27
C ARG A 93 -10.42 2.26 -1.12
N ASN A 94 -11.74 2.32 -1.10
CA ASN A 94 -12.55 1.83 0.00
C ASN A 94 -12.94 0.35 -0.17
N LEU A 95 -12.90 -0.20 -1.39
CA LEU A 95 -13.29 -1.59 -1.63
C LEU A 95 -12.36 -2.59 -0.94
N MET A 96 -11.05 -2.42 -1.08
CA MET A 96 -10.07 -3.29 -0.42
C MET A 96 -10.10 -3.06 1.10
N THR A 97 -10.28 -1.82 1.54
CA THR A 97 -10.44 -1.46 2.94
C THR A 97 -11.73 -2.05 3.51
N ALA A 98 -12.85 -1.95 2.80
CA ALA A 98 -14.12 -2.53 3.21
C ALA A 98 -14.06 -4.05 3.37
N SER A 99 -13.43 -4.76 2.43
CA SER A 99 -13.24 -6.21 2.52
C SER A 99 -12.33 -6.61 3.69
N MET A 100 -11.27 -5.85 3.95
CA MET A 100 -10.39 -6.06 5.10
C MET A 100 -11.10 -5.85 6.43
N VAL A 101 -11.95 -4.83 6.53
CA VAL A 101 -12.79 -4.55 7.72
C VAL A 101 -13.78 -5.67 7.98
N THR A 102 -14.43 -6.16 6.94
CA THR A 102 -15.41 -7.25 7.05
C THR A 102 -14.76 -8.53 7.57
N LEU A 103 -13.52 -8.82 7.15
CA LEU A 103 -12.78 -10.00 7.58
C LEU A 103 -12.16 -9.86 8.98
N ARG A 104 -11.92 -8.64 9.45
CA ARG A 104 -11.20 -8.36 10.70
C ARG A 104 -11.90 -7.27 11.51
N PRO A 105 -13.12 -7.54 12.01
CA PRO A 105 -13.98 -6.52 12.63
C PRO A 105 -13.48 -6.03 13.99
N THR A 106 -12.50 -6.70 14.60
CA THR A 106 -11.94 -6.31 15.91
C THR A 106 -10.42 -6.28 15.87
N GLN A 107 -9.82 -5.44 16.72
CA GLN A 107 -8.36 -5.37 16.90
C GLN A 107 -7.76 -6.72 17.31
N GLU A 108 -8.45 -7.45 18.19
CA GLU A 108 -8.03 -8.78 18.64
C GLU A 108 -7.92 -9.75 17.45
N LEU A 109 -8.96 -9.81 16.62
CA LEU A 109 -8.99 -10.66 15.43
C LEU A 109 -7.93 -10.24 14.40
N TYR A 110 -7.70 -8.93 14.25
CA TYR A 110 -6.62 -8.42 13.41
C TYR A 110 -5.24 -8.90 13.88
N ILE A 111 -4.94 -8.77 15.17
CA ILE A 111 -3.67 -9.21 15.76
C ILE A 111 -3.52 -10.73 15.61
N LYS A 112 -4.57 -11.49 15.88
CA LYS A 112 -4.57 -12.95 15.71
C LYS A 112 -4.27 -13.34 14.26
N HIS A 113 -5.00 -12.81 13.29
CA HIS A 113 -4.78 -13.08 11.87
C HIS A 113 -3.38 -12.64 11.41
N ARG A 114 -2.91 -11.49 11.87
CA ARG A 114 -1.56 -11.02 11.58
C ARG A 114 -0.52 -12.04 12.01
N LYS A 115 -0.60 -12.50 13.25
CA LYS A 115 0.32 -13.44 13.85
C LYS A 115 0.29 -14.83 13.18
N GLU A 116 -0.91 -15.31 12.85
CA GLU A 116 -1.09 -16.65 12.32
C GLU A 116 -0.91 -16.73 10.79
N LEU A 117 -1.38 -15.72 10.06
CA LEU A 117 -1.47 -15.76 8.60
C LEU A 117 -0.43 -14.89 7.89
N THR A 118 0.13 -13.87 8.53
CA THR A 118 1.05 -12.92 7.89
C THR A 118 2.49 -13.08 8.40
N ASP A 119 2.69 -13.04 9.71
CA ASP A 119 4.03 -13.05 10.31
C ASP A 119 4.88 -14.28 9.93
N PRO A 120 4.30 -15.49 9.73
CA PRO A 120 5.07 -16.62 9.23
C PRO A 120 5.72 -16.41 7.86
N TRP A 121 5.24 -15.46 7.06
CA TRP A 121 5.66 -15.23 5.68
C TRP A 121 6.49 -13.96 5.47
N VAL A 122 6.58 -13.08 6.49
CA VAL A 122 7.25 -11.79 6.40
C VAL A 122 8.33 -11.64 7.47
N GLY A 123 9.22 -10.68 7.30
CA GLY A 123 10.28 -10.40 8.26
C GLY A 123 11.15 -11.63 8.55
N THR A 124 11.30 -11.95 9.82
CA THR A 124 12.07 -13.14 10.28
C THR A 124 11.47 -14.47 9.81
N GLY A 125 10.14 -14.52 9.63
CA GLY A 125 9.45 -15.69 9.09
C GLY A 125 9.84 -16.01 7.65
N ALA A 126 10.16 -14.99 6.85
CA ALA A 126 10.59 -15.15 5.46
C ALA A 126 11.96 -15.86 5.32
N SER A 127 12.80 -15.84 6.36
CA SER A 127 14.15 -16.41 6.33
C SER A 127 14.17 -17.91 6.01
N ARG A 128 13.12 -18.64 6.35
CA ARG A 128 12.96 -20.08 6.02
C ARG A 128 12.88 -20.33 4.51
N HIS A 129 12.54 -19.33 3.72
CA HIS A 129 12.42 -19.43 2.27
C HIS A 129 13.69 -18.99 1.53
N ARG A 130 14.76 -18.64 2.25
CA ARG A 130 16.01 -18.12 1.68
C ARG A 130 16.58 -18.99 0.57
N GLU A 131 16.69 -20.29 0.79
CA GLU A 131 17.27 -21.23 -0.20
C GLU A 131 16.39 -21.31 -1.45
N MET A 132 15.08 -21.42 -1.26
CA MET A 132 14.12 -21.43 -2.37
C MET A 132 14.18 -20.13 -3.17
N ILE A 133 14.22 -18.98 -2.49
CA ILE A 133 14.32 -17.66 -3.15
C ILE A 133 15.64 -17.54 -3.91
N ALA A 134 16.76 -17.96 -3.32
CA ALA A 134 18.07 -17.92 -3.98
C ALA A 134 18.09 -18.82 -5.23
N ARG A 135 17.50 -20.00 -5.17
CA ARG A 135 17.37 -20.89 -6.34
C ARG A 135 16.57 -20.23 -7.46
N LEU A 136 15.37 -19.69 -7.15
CA LEU A 136 14.53 -19.03 -8.15
C LEU A 136 15.19 -17.76 -8.73
N ALA A 137 15.95 -17.04 -7.92
CA ALA A 137 16.71 -15.87 -8.39
C ALA A 137 17.82 -16.30 -9.37
N ASN A 138 18.57 -17.36 -9.04
CA ASN A 138 19.60 -17.86 -9.94
C ASN A 138 19.01 -18.42 -11.24
N GLU A 139 17.92 -19.17 -11.18
CA GLU A 139 17.21 -19.64 -12.38
C GLU A 139 16.81 -18.48 -13.31
N LEU A 140 16.34 -17.37 -12.76
CA LEU A 140 16.03 -16.16 -13.57
C LEU A 140 17.28 -15.49 -14.14
N ILE A 141 18.36 -15.42 -13.36
CA ILE A 141 19.63 -14.85 -13.81
C ILE A 141 20.23 -15.69 -14.94
N ASP A 142 20.17 -17.00 -14.83
CA ASP A 142 20.70 -17.93 -15.82
C ASP A 142 20.00 -17.79 -17.19
N GLU A 143 18.75 -17.29 -17.22
CA GLU A 143 18.01 -17.07 -18.46
C GLU A 143 18.65 -15.97 -19.35
N TRP A 144 19.39 -15.02 -18.76
CA TRP A 144 19.93 -13.85 -19.47
C TRP A 144 21.39 -13.49 -19.13
N ILE A 145 22.08 -14.29 -18.30
CA ILE A 145 23.45 -13.97 -17.83
C ILE A 145 24.48 -13.82 -18.99
N ASN A 146 24.19 -14.39 -20.14
CA ASN A 146 25.06 -14.31 -21.32
C ASN A 146 24.61 -13.23 -22.31
N ASP A 147 23.57 -12.47 -22.01
CA ASP A 147 23.08 -11.39 -22.86
C ASP A 147 23.90 -10.13 -22.65
N ASP A 148 24.11 -9.34 -23.70
CA ASP A 148 24.86 -8.07 -23.63
C ASP A 148 24.13 -7.01 -22.76
N SER A 149 22.81 -7.13 -22.64
CA SER A 149 21.97 -6.23 -21.86
C SER A 149 20.70 -6.92 -21.42
N VAL A 150 20.13 -6.48 -20.27
CA VAL A 150 18.91 -7.03 -19.68
C VAL A 150 17.95 -5.88 -19.33
N GLU A 151 16.66 -6.06 -19.60
CA GLU A 151 15.65 -5.21 -19.00
C GLU A 151 15.29 -5.80 -17.62
N PHE A 152 15.90 -5.23 -16.58
CA PHE A 152 15.93 -5.80 -15.23
C PHE A 152 14.55 -5.91 -14.60
N ILE A 153 13.63 -4.97 -14.87
CA ILE A 153 12.30 -4.97 -14.27
C ILE A 153 11.47 -6.14 -14.79
N SER A 154 11.39 -6.31 -16.10
CA SER A 154 10.58 -7.35 -16.71
C SER A 154 11.21 -8.74 -16.63
N GLN A 155 12.55 -8.83 -16.65
CA GLN A 155 13.25 -10.11 -16.67
C GLN A 155 13.66 -10.62 -15.28
N PHE A 156 13.67 -9.76 -14.24
CA PHE A 156 14.07 -10.17 -12.90
C PHE A 156 13.16 -9.64 -11.80
N ALA A 157 13.05 -8.30 -11.66
CA ALA A 157 12.41 -7.69 -10.49
C ALA A 157 10.91 -8.03 -10.37
N ARG A 158 10.21 -8.16 -11.51
CA ARG A 158 8.81 -8.54 -11.57
C ARG A 158 8.58 -10.06 -11.49
N PRO A 159 9.30 -10.91 -12.24
CA PRO A 159 9.11 -12.37 -12.18
C PRO A 159 9.51 -13.01 -10.85
N LEU A 160 10.57 -12.55 -10.19
CA LEU A 160 11.06 -13.18 -8.97
C LEU A 160 10.00 -13.25 -7.86
N PRO A 161 9.37 -12.15 -7.41
CA PRO A 161 8.34 -12.22 -6.39
C PRO A 161 7.12 -13.04 -6.83
N GLN A 162 6.78 -13.04 -8.12
CA GLN A 162 5.67 -13.85 -8.64
C GLN A 162 5.97 -15.36 -8.55
N ARG A 163 7.18 -15.80 -8.93
CA ARG A 163 7.61 -17.20 -8.79
C ARG A 163 7.71 -17.61 -7.32
N VAL A 164 8.22 -16.73 -6.45
CA VAL A 164 8.27 -16.97 -5.00
C VAL A 164 6.87 -17.14 -4.43
N PHE A 165 5.96 -16.26 -4.76
CA PHE A 165 4.57 -16.30 -4.30
C PHE A 165 3.85 -17.57 -4.81
N ALA A 166 3.97 -17.89 -6.09
CA ALA A 166 3.40 -19.09 -6.67
C ALA A 166 3.94 -20.35 -5.98
N THR A 167 5.26 -20.42 -5.72
CA THR A 167 5.89 -21.54 -5.03
C THR A 167 5.37 -21.70 -3.60
N ILE A 168 5.26 -20.62 -2.85
CA ILE A 168 4.78 -20.63 -1.45
C ILE A 168 3.33 -21.11 -1.37
N LEU A 169 2.48 -20.64 -2.28
CA LEU A 169 1.05 -20.99 -2.30
C LEU A 169 0.74 -22.27 -3.06
N GLY A 170 1.72 -22.86 -3.74
CA GLY A 170 1.53 -24.07 -4.53
C GLY A 170 0.82 -23.85 -5.86
N PHE A 171 0.88 -22.65 -6.44
CA PHE A 171 0.36 -22.40 -7.77
C PHE A 171 1.33 -22.86 -8.85
N PRO A 172 0.84 -23.45 -9.95
CA PRO A 172 1.65 -23.77 -11.12
C PRO A 172 2.22 -22.50 -11.76
N PHE A 173 3.44 -22.54 -12.26
CA PHE A 173 4.06 -21.37 -12.90
C PHE A 173 3.34 -20.94 -14.18
N VAL A 174 2.62 -21.85 -14.83
CA VAL A 174 1.78 -21.55 -16.00
C VAL A 174 0.68 -20.55 -15.68
N ASP A 175 0.26 -20.45 -14.42
CA ASP A 175 -0.79 -19.53 -13.97
C ASP A 175 -0.26 -18.13 -13.58
N ILE A 176 1.08 -17.94 -13.52
CA ILE A 176 1.70 -16.66 -13.14
C ILE A 176 1.21 -15.48 -14.00
N PRO A 177 1.10 -15.59 -15.33
CA PRO A 177 0.59 -14.48 -16.14
C PRO A 177 -0.81 -14.04 -15.73
N GLN A 178 -1.69 -14.98 -15.43
CA GLN A 178 -3.06 -14.69 -14.98
C GLN A 178 -3.08 -14.07 -13.58
N LEU A 179 -2.23 -14.57 -12.66
CA LEU A 179 -2.09 -14.00 -11.32
C LEU A 179 -1.54 -12.56 -11.37
N ALA A 180 -0.61 -12.30 -12.29
CA ALA A 180 -0.06 -10.97 -12.52
C ALA A 180 -1.13 -10.00 -13.04
N GLU A 181 -1.95 -10.41 -14.01
CA GLU A 181 -3.06 -9.64 -14.55
C GLU A 181 -4.07 -9.28 -13.45
N TRP A 182 -4.45 -10.24 -12.60
CA TRP A 182 -5.34 -9.97 -11.46
C TRP A 182 -4.71 -9.02 -10.45
N GLY A 183 -3.41 -9.18 -10.18
CA GLY A 183 -2.69 -8.28 -9.29
C GLY A 183 -2.67 -6.84 -9.81
N ASP A 184 -2.38 -6.65 -11.10
CA ASP A 184 -2.41 -5.34 -11.75
C ASP A 184 -3.82 -4.73 -11.72
N ALA A 185 -4.86 -5.53 -11.98
CA ALA A 185 -6.26 -5.09 -11.92
C ALA A 185 -6.67 -4.61 -10.51
N VAL A 186 -6.20 -5.29 -9.45
CA VAL A 186 -6.46 -4.89 -8.05
C VAL A 186 -5.77 -3.58 -7.70
N VAL A 187 -4.56 -3.34 -8.22
CA VAL A 187 -3.76 -2.15 -7.88
C VAL A 187 -4.13 -0.92 -8.74
N THR A 188 -4.58 -1.14 -9.98
CA THR A 188 -4.93 -0.07 -10.93
C THR A 188 -5.80 1.04 -10.32
N PRO A 189 -6.87 0.77 -9.54
CA PRO A 189 -7.69 1.82 -8.93
C PRO A 189 -6.96 2.71 -7.92
N PHE A 190 -5.77 2.33 -7.46
CA PHE A 190 -4.98 3.10 -6.49
C PHE A 190 -3.88 3.94 -7.14
N VAL A 191 -3.64 3.76 -8.44
CA VAL A 191 -2.52 4.39 -9.16
C VAL A 191 -3.01 5.51 -10.08
N HIS A 192 -4.29 5.57 -10.41
CA HIS A 192 -4.92 6.54 -11.33
C HIS A 192 -5.93 7.43 -10.64
#